data_4c4a16fd0237df4050ead1bea8ace754
#
_entry.id   4c4a16fd0237df4050ead1bea8ace754
#
_cell.length_a   1.000
_cell.length_b   1.000
_cell.length_c   1.000
_cell.angle_alpha   90.00
_cell.angle_beta   90.00
_cell.angle_gamma   90.00
#
_symmetry.space_group_name_H-M   'P 1'
#
loop_
_entity.id
_entity.type
_entity.pdbx_description
1 polymer ?
#
loop_
_entity_poly.entity_id
_entity_poly.type
_entity_poly.pdbx_seq_one_letter_code
_entity_poly.pdbx_strand_id
1 'polypeptide(L)'
;MARLHDKVVLITGGESGIGLATARLFVSEGARVHLVGIDDAKLRAAVDELGEAHASSAVADVTDEDAVARAVAAGADRYGRFDVVVSNAGISGAVAPIVDYPSDVFARTLAVHVLGAFHVLKHTIPHVPDGGSVIITSSVTGLIGPPGVSAYVAAKHAQVGLMRTAAKELAPRRIRVNTIHPGPTSTPFQDDIEMRATHLPQEEAAKAFDAMIPLGRHSTPEEIAQGMLYLASDDSAMVTSHRLAIDGGMSG
;
A
#
# COMPACT_ATOMS: atom_id res chain seq x y z
N MET A 1 15.25 -11.76 16.88
CA MET A 1 15.57 -10.33 17.04
C MET A 1 14.54 -9.54 16.25
N ALA A 2 14.11 -8.38 16.75
CA ALA A 2 13.17 -7.52 16.02
C ALA A 2 13.80 -7.02 14.71
N ARG A 3 13.14 -7.25 13.58
CA ARG A 3 13.68 -6.99 12.24
C ARG A 3 13.70 -5.50 11.85
N LEU A 4 12.91 -4.67 12.56
CA LEU A 4 12.80 -3.23 12.33
C LEU A 4 13.15 -2.40 13.57
N HIS A 5 14.03 -2.94 14.45
CA HIS A 5 14.44 -2.24 15.66
C HIS A 5 14.96 -0.83 15.35
N ASP A 6 14.40 0.20 16.03
CA ASP A 6 14.69 1.64 15.85
C ASP A 6 14.42 2.22 14.44
N LYS A 7 13.80 1.46 13.53
CA LYS A 7 13.40 1.99 12.23
C LYS A 7 12.19 2.90 12.36
N VAL A 8 12.14 3.91 11.52
CA VAL A 8 10.99 4.81 11.37
C VAL A 8 10.32 4.54 10.05
N VAL A 9 8.99 4.37 10.06
CA VAL A 9 8.22 3.99 8.89
C VAL A 9 7.09 5.00 8.65
N LEU A 10 6.92 5.47 7.41
CA LEU A 10 5.72 6.18 6.98
C LEU A 10 4.81 5.21 6.22
N ILE A 11 3.50 5.20 6.57
CA ILE A 11 2.50 4.33 5.93
C ILE A 11 1.28 5.18 5.53
N THR A 12 0.96 5.25 4.23
CA THR A 12 -0.29 5.87 3.76
C THR A 12 -1.43 4.85 3.72
N GLY A 13 -2.66 5.29 4.06
CA GLY A 13 -3.78 4.37 4.30
C GLY A 13 -3.51 3.47 5.51
N GLY A 14 -2.81 4.01 6.52
CA GLY A 14 -2.38 3.28 7.71
C GLY A 14 -3.47 3.04 8.74
N GLU A 15 -4.65 3.62 8.54
CA GLU A 15 -5.78 3.57 9.46
C GLU A 15 -6.68 2.34 9.30
N SER A 16 -6.42 1.48 8.32
CA SER A 16 -7.27 0.30 8.07
C SER A 16 -6.59 -0.78 7.23
N GLY A 17 -7.23 -1.95 7.16
CA GLY A 17 -6.87 -3.05 6.26
C GLY A 17 -5.39 -3.43 6.30
N ILE A 18 -4.79 -3.56 5.11
CA ILE A 18 -3.37 -3.94 4.95
C ILE A 18 -2.44 -2.92 5.61
N GLY A 19 -2.75 -1.61 5.51
CA GLY A 19 -1.93 -0.55 6.12
C GLY A 19 -1.85 -0.67 7.63
N LEU A 20 -2.99 -0.87 8.30
CA LEU A 20 -3.03 -1.03 9.77
C LEU A 20 -2.40 -2.35 10.22
N ALA A 21 -2.64 -3.46 9.52
CA ALA A 21 -1.98 -4.73 9.80
C ALA A 21 -0.45 -4.63 9.68
N THR A 22 0.02 -3.89 8.66
CA THR A 22 1.44 -3.59 8.47
C THR A 22 1.98 -2.75 9.64
N ALA A 23 1.25 -1.72 10.07
CA ALA A 23 1.66 -0.89 11.20
C ALA A 23 1.78 -1.70 12.50
N ARG A 24 0.79 -2.56 12.80
CA ARG A 24 0.82 -3.46 13.96
C ARG A 24 2.06 -4.37 13.96
N LEU A 25 2.30 -5.03 12.82
CA LEU A 25 3.45 -5.92 12.68
C LEU A 25 4.76 -5.16 12.83
N PHE A 26 4.89 -3.99 12.20
CA PHE A 26 6.12 -3.21 12.24
C PHE A 26 6.43 -2.68 13.63
N VAL A 27 5.41 -2.23 14.38
CA VAL A 27 5.58 -1.85 15.79
C VAL A 27 6.01 -3.05 16.63
N SER A 28 5.43 -4.24 16.44
CA SER A 28 5.84 -5.45 17.14
C SER A 28 7.27 -5.88 16.80
N GLU A 29 7.79 -5.49 15.64
CA GLU A 29 9.17 -5.69 15.20
C GLU A 29 10.10 -4.51 15.57
N GLY A 30 9.65 -3.62 16.47
CA GLY A 30 10.45 -2.56 17.07
C GLY A 30 10.53 -1.25 16.28
N ALA A 31 9.69 -1.06 15.26
CA ALA A 31 9.61 0.20 14.52
C ALA A 31 8.76 1.25 15.23
N ARG A 32 8.98 2.51 14.85
CA ARG A 32 8.05 3.63 15.07
C ARG A 32 7.37 3.95 13.74
N VAL A 33 6.04 4.19 13.77
CA VAL A 33 5.26 4.40 12.57
C VAL A 33 4.62 5.80 12.54
N HIS A 34 4.61 6.42 11.35
CA HIS A 34 3.85 7.63 11.05
C HIS A 34 2.75 7.27 10.04
N LEU A 35 1.50 7.30 10.50
CA LEU A 35 0.35 6.93 9.70
C LEU A 35 -0.22 8.15 8.99
N VAL A 36 -0.49 8.02 7.70
CA VAL A 36 -1.12 9.08 6.90
C VAL A 36 -2.38 8.52 6.28
N GLY A 37 -3.49 9.25 6.37
CA GLY A 37 -4.78 8.82 5.84
C GLY A 37 -5.79 9.95 5.83
N ILE A 38 -7.02 9.66 5.47
CA ILE A 38 -8.08 10.68 5.32
C ILE A 38 -9.07 10.71 6.49
N ASP A 39 -9.12 9.65 7.28
CA ASP A 39 -10.08 9.50 8.40
C ASP A 39 -9.36 9.76 9.74
N ASP A 40 -9.49 10.99 10.26
CA ASP A 40 -8.85 11.41 11.50
C ASP A 40 -9.25 10.55 12.71
N ALA A 41 -10.52 10.12 12.78
CA ALA A 41 -11.00 9.29 13.89
C ALA A 41 -10.34 7.90 13.89
N LYS A 42 -10.23 7.28 12.70
CA LYS A 42 -9.56 5.99 12.56
C LYS A 42 -8.05 6.10 12.77
N LEU A 43 -7.43 7.19 12.29
CA LEU A 43 -6.00 7.43 12.53
C LEU A 43 -5.70 7.55 14.03
N ARG A 44 -6.51 8.30 14.77
CA ARG A 44 -6.36 8.40 16.24
C ARG A 44 -6.54 7.05 16.91
N ALA A 45 -7.60 6.32 16.55
CA ALA A 45 -7.83 4.98 17.10
C ALA A 45 -6.65 4.03 16.83
N ALA A 46 -6.05 4.11 15.64
CA ALA A 46 -4.85 3.32 15.31
C ALA A 46 -3.63 3.74 16.15
N VAL A 47 -3.43 5.03 16.38
CA VAL A 47 -2.35 5.54 17.25
C VAL A 47 -2.57 5.12 18.70
N ASP A 48 -3.79 5.22 19.21
CA ASP A 48 -4.14 4.78 20.57
C ASP A 48 -3.88 3.28 20.75
N GLU A 49 -4.23 2.46 19.75
CA GLU A 49 -3.99 1.01 19.78
C GLU A 49 -2.50 0.68 19.75
N LEU A 50 -1.71 1.35 18.91
CA LEU A 50 -0.27 1.11 18.75
C LEU A 50 0.58 1.73 19.86
N GLY A 51 0.01 2.70 20.57
CA GLY A 51 0.67 3.50 21.61
C GLY A 51 1.42 4.71 21.04
N GLU A 52 1.21 5.90 21.62
CA GLU A 52 1.80 7.18 21.18
C GLU A 52 3.34 7.20 21.22
N ALA A 53 3.96 6.31 21.99
CA ALA A 53 5.41 6.15 21.99
C ALA A 53 5.94 5.55 20.67
N HIS A 54 5.11 4.76 20.00
CA HIS A 54 5.46 4.01 18.79
C HIS A 54 4.78 4.51 17.52
N ALA A 55 3.69 5.26 17.66
CA ALA A 55 2.89 5.73 16.53
C ALA A 55 2.59 7.23 16.59
N SER A 56 2.41 7.82 15.41
CA SER A 56 1.82 9.14 15.22
C SER A 56 1.04 9.16 13.92
N SER A 57 0.22 10.19 13.71
CA SER A 57 -0.56 10.31 12.49
C SER A 57 -0.67 11.73 11.97
N ALA A 58 -0.99 11.85 10.68
CA ALA A 58 -1.37 13.09 10.03
C ALA A 58 -2.49 12.84 9.02
N VAL A 59 -3.45 13.77 8.94
CA VAL A 59 -4.54 13.70 7.96
C VAL A 59 -4.06 14.27 6.63
N ALA A 60 -4.12 13.47 5.55
CA ALA A 60 -3.86 13.94 4.20
C ALA A 60 -4.55 13.04 3.16
N ASP A 61 -5.23 13.67 2.18
CA ASP A 61 -5.59 13.00 0.92
C ASP A 61 -4.33 12.97 0.04
N VAL A 62 -3.92 11.79 -0.39
CA VAL A 62 -2.71 11.61 -1.22
C VAL A 62 -2.80 12.31 -2.59
N THR A 63 -3.99 12.71 -3.00
CA THR A 63 -4.20 13.49 -4.24
C THR A 63 -3.89 14.98 -4.07
N ASP A 64 -3.86 15.48 -2.85
CA ASP A 64 -3.43 16.85 -2.49
C ASP A 64 -1.93 16.82 -2.15
N GLU A 65 -1.12 17.31 -3.09
CA GLU A 65 0.33 17.32 -2.94
C GLU A 65 0.81 18.12 -1.71
N ASP A 66 0.18 19.27 -1.45
CA ASP A 66 0.55 20.13 -0.31
C ASP A 66 0.16 19.47 1.02
N ALA A 67 -0.97 18.76 1.08
CA ALA A 67 -1.35 17.98 2.26
C ALA A 67 -0.36 16.84 2.52
N VAL A 68 0.08 16.13 1.48
CA VAL A 68 1.12 15.10 1.59
C VAL A 68 2.44 15.72 2.09
N ALA A 69 2.87 16.85 1.53
CA ALA A 69 4.08 17.53 1.96
C ALA A 69 4.04 17.90 3.46
N ARG A 70 2.91 18.46 3.93
CA ARG A 70 2.72 18.78 5.35
C ARG A 70 2.72 17.54 6.24
N ALA A 71 2.05 16.46 5.83
CA ALA A 71 2.01 15.21 6.59
C ALA A 71 3.40 14.58 6.70
N VAL A 72 4.17 14.57 5.62
CA VAL A 72 5.56 14.09 5.61
C VAL A 72 6.45 14.95 6.53
N ALA A 73 6.33 16.28 6.44
CA ALA A 73 7.09 17.19 7.30
C ALA A 73 6.80 16.96 8.79
N ALA A 74 5.53 16.80 9.17
CA ALA A 74 5.14 16.51 10.56
C ALA A 74 5.77 15.21 11.09
N GLY A 75 5.82 14.16 10.28
CA GLY A 75 6.50 12.91 10.64
C GLY A 75 8.03 13.07 10.72
N ALA A 76 8.61 13.82 9.78
CA ALA A 76 10.05 14.11 9.77
C ALA A 76 10.48 14.97 10.98
N ASP A 77 9.68 15.97 11.36
CA ASP A 77 9.91 16.79 12.55
C ASP A 77 9.88 15.93 13.82
N ARG A 78 8.99 14.95 13.90
CA ARG A 78 8.87 14.07 15.07
C ARG A 78 9.98 13.02 15.15
N TYR A 79 10.39 12.43 14.03
CA TYR A 79 11.26 11.26 14.01
C TYR A 79 12.61 11.47 13.32
N GLY A 80 12.79 12.57 12.62
CA GLY A 80 14.02 12.96 11.93
C GLY A 80 14.21 12.35 10.52
N ARG A 81 13.65 11.16 10.27
CA ARG A 81 13.83 10.41 9.01
C ARG A 81 12.74 9.35 8.83
N PHE A 82 12.72 8.72 7.64
CA PHE A 82 11.94 7.52 7.36
C PHE A 82 12.85 6.43 6.78
N ASP A 83 13.17 5.39 7.55
CA ASP A 83 13.95 4.26 7.05
C ASP A 83 13.17 3.43 6.04
N VAL A 84 11.83 3.40 6.19
CA VAL A 84 10.90 2.69 5.31
C VAL A 84 9.73 3.59 4.95
N VAL A 85 9.31 3.55 3.68
CA VAL A 85 8.11 4.22 3.18
C VAL A 85 7.18 3.18 2.56
N VAL A 86 5.93 3.14 3.01
CA VAL A 86 4.86 2.28 2.47
C VAL A 86 3.78 3.16 1.85
N SER A 87 3.80 3.30 0.53
CA SER A 87 2.73 3.95 -0.24
C SER A 87 1.61 2.96 -0.49
N ASN A 88 0.59 2.98 0.40
CA ASN A 88 -0.46 1.96 0.43
C ASN A 88 -1.88 2.52 0.20
N ALA A 89 -2.12 3.80 0.39
CA ALA A 89 -3.45 4.41 0.18
C ALA A 89 -4.04 4.08 -1.19
N GLY A 90 -5.34 3.78 -1.24
CA GLY A 90 -6.01 3.40 -2.46
C GLY A 90 -7.52 3.38 -2.36
N ILE A 91 -8.19 3.33 -3.51
CA ILE A 91 -9.63 3.17 -3.69
C ILE A 91 -9.93 2.09 -4.73
N SER A 92 -11.10 1.47 -4.64
CA SER A 92 -11.50 0.37 -5.54
C SER A 92 -11.87 0.84 -6.98
N GLY A 93 -12.29 2.10 -7.14
CA GLY A 93 -12.86 2.60 -8.38
C GLY A 93 -14.26 2.02 -8.65
N ALA A 94 -14.68 1.97 -9.91
CA ALA A 94 -15.92 1.35 -10.36
C ALA A 94 -15.68 -0.07 -10.86
N VAL A 95 -16.76 -0.86 -10.92
CA VAL A 95 -16.80 -2.14 -11.66
C VAL A 95 -17.80 -1.98 -12.80
N ALA A 96 -17.30 -1.84 -14.03
CA ALA A 96 -18.10 -1.63 -15.23
C ALA A 96 -17.30 -2.01 -16.50
N PRO A 97 -17.98 -2.42 -17.59
CA PRO A 97 -17.35 -2.55 -18.90
C PRO A 97 -16.66 -1.25 -19.33
N ILE A 98 -15.60 -1.34 -20.15
CA ILE A 98 -14.80 -0.16 -20.53
C ILE A 98 -15.62 0.93 -21.23
N VAL A 99 -16.65 0.53 -21.99
CA VAL A 99 -17.52 1.46 -22.71
C VAL A 99 -18.48 2.24 -21.82
N ASP A 100 -18.77 1.70 -20.63
CA ASP A 100 -19.69 2.27 -19.64
C ASP A 100 -18.94 2.79 -18.41
N TYR A 101 -17.60 2.71 -18.40
CA TYR A 101 -16.81 3.09 -17.22
C TYR A 101 -16.86 4.61 -17.01
N PRO A 102 -17.27 5.11 -15.81
CA PRO A 102 -17.38 6.55 -15.56
C PRO A 102 -16.00 7.23 -15.63
N SER A 103 -15.87 8.26 -16.47
CA SER A 103 -14.59 8.94 -16.72
C SER A 103 -14.06 9.69 -15.50
N ASP A 104 -14.93 10.26 -14.68
CA ASP A 104 -14.56 10.92 -13.41
C ASP A 104 -14.02 9.93 -12.37
N VAL A 105 -14.64 8.75 -12.25
CA VAL A 105 -14.15 7.66 -11.39
C VAL A 105 -12.81 7.12 -11.92
N PHE A 106 -12.65 7.01 -13.25
CA PHE A 106 -11.38 6.64 -13.87
C PHE A 106 -10.27 7.62 -13.48
N ALA A 107 -10.51 8.92 -13.68
CA ALA A 107 -9.56 9.97 -13.35
C ALA A 107 -9.23 10.00 -11.83
N ARG A 108 -10.24 9.86 -10.96
CA ARG A 108 -10.06 9.82 -9.51
C ARG A 108 -9.23 8.61 -9.08
N THR A 109 -9.45 7.44 -9.68
CA THR A 109 -8.68 6.23 -9.38
C THR A 109 -7.21 6.41 -9.74
N LEU A 110 -6.91 6.99 -10.92
CA LEU A 110 -5.54 7.33 -11.29
C LEU A 110 -4.92 8.38 -10.35
N ALA A 111 -5.68 9.41 -9.97
CA ALA A 111 -5.19 10.43 -9.05
C ALA A 111 -4.78 9.83 -7.71
N VAL A 112 -5.61 8.97 -7.10
CA VAL A 112 -5.27 8.35 -5.81
C VAL A 112 -4.08 7.41 -5.92
N HIS A 113 -4.09 6.50 -6.89
CA HIS A 113 -3.07 5.44 -6.95
C HIS A 113 -1.77 5.89 -7.60
N VAL A 114 -1.82 6.71 -8.64
CA VAL A 114 -0.62 7.08 -9.42
C VAL A 114 -0.05 8.41 -8.94
N LEU A 115 -0.84 9.48 -8.96
CA LEU A 115 -0.37 10.77 -8.45
C LEU A 115 -0.10 10.70 -6.95
N GLY A 116 -0.99 10.04 -6.18
CA GLY A 116 -0.78 9.87 -4.75
C GLY A 116 0.53 9.13 -4.43
N ALA A 117 0.82 8.02 -5.11
CA ALA A 117 2.11 7.34 -4.94
C ALA A 117 3.29 8.24 -5.34
N PHE A 118 3.17 8.99 -6.42
CA PHE A 118 4.19 9.96 -6.86
C PHE A 118 4.42 11.05 -5.80
N HIS A 119 3.37 11.66 -5.26
CA HIS A 119 3.47 12.69 -4.22
C HIS A 119 4.15 12.13 -2.96
N VAL A 120 3.75 10.91 -2.52
CA VAL A 120 4.38 10.24 -1.38
C VAL A 120 5.88 10.05 -1.62
N LEU A 121 6.29 9.50 -2.76
CA LEU A 121 7.70 9.32 -3.08
C LEU A 121 8.44 10.66 -3.15
N LYS A 122 7.89 11.65 -3.86
CA LYS A 122 8.49 12.97 -4.05
C LYS A 122 8.86 13.64 -2.72
N HIS A 123 7.95 13.60 -1.75
CA HIS A 123 8.12 14.30 -0.48
C HIS A 123 8.83 13.44 0.58
N THR A 124 8.77 12.10 0.52
CA THR A 124 9.46 11.25 1.51
C THR A 124 10.91 10.96 1.18
N ILE A 125 11.28 10.80 -0.11
CA ILE A 125 12.65 10.44 -0.54
C ILE A 125 13.74 11.36 0.02
N PRO A 126 13.57 12.69 0.14
CA PRO A 126 14.55 13.57 0.79
C PRO A 126 14.84 13.19 2.25
N HIS A 127 13.89 12.57 2.94
CA HIS A 127 13.99 12.14 4.34
C HIS A 127 14.36 10.67 4.50
N VAL A 128 14.52 9.91 3.40
CA VAL A 128 14.93 8.51 3.44
C VAL A 128 16.45 8.45 3.48
N PRO A 129 17.08 7.81 4.48
CA PRO A 129 18.53 7.63 4.53
C PRO A 129 19.02 6.66 3.46
N ASP A 130 20.33 6.71 3.17
CA ASP A 130 20.95 5.71 2.31
C ASP A 130 20.76 4.30 2.88
N GLY A 131 20.40 3.35 2.02
CA GLY A 131 20.05 1.99 2.42
C GLY A 131 18.59 1.81 2.84
N GLY A 132 17.74 2.84 2.75
CA GLY A 132 16.32 2.76 3.06
C GLY A 132 15.50 1.86 2.12
N SER A 133 14.22 1.69 2.42
CA SER A 133 13.28 0.87 1.63
C SER A 133 11.99 1.61 1.32
N VAL A 134 11.56 1.57 0.06
CA VAL A 134 10.28 2.10 -0.41
C VAL A 134 9.45 0.95 -0.96
N ILE A 135 8.20 0.84 -0.50
CA ILE A 135 7.27 -0.21 -0.91
C ILE A 135 6.00 0.47 -1.44
N ILE A 136 5.59 0.11 -2.65
CA ILE A 136 4.33 0.59 -3.23
C ILE A 136 3.36 -0.59 -3.26
N THR A 137 2.19 -0.42 -2.65
CA THR A 137 1.12 -1.42 -2.69
C THR A 137 0.41 -1.36 -4.04
N SER A 138 0.84 -2.23 -4.96
CA SER A 138 0.13 -2.47 -6.21
C SER A 138 -1.03 -3.45 -5.97
N SER A 139 -1.18 -4.47 -6.79
CA SER A 139 -2.18 -5.53 -6.70
C SER A 139 -1.79 -6.66 -7.66
N VAL A 140 -2.40 -7.83 -7.52
CA VAL A 140 -2.41 -8.86 -8.58
C VAL A 140 -2.86 -8.25 -9.92
N THR A 141 -3.80 -7.29 -9.90
CA THR A 141 -4.25 -6.55 -11.10
C THR A 141 -3.18 -5.61 -11.71
N GLY A 142 -2.06 -5.42 -11.06
CA GLY A 142 -0.87 -4.78 -11.65
C GLY A 142 0.03 -5.78 -12.41
N LEU A 143 -0.34 -7.06 -12.43
CA LEU A 143 0.33 -8.15 -13.15
C LEU A 143 -0.57 -8.75 -14.22
N ILE A 144 -1.90 -8.81 -13.95
CA ILE A 144 -2.94 -9.32 -14.86
C ILE A 144 -3.98 -8.22 -15.14
N GLY A 145 -4.87 -8.46 -16.10
CA GLY A 145 -5.88 -7.49 -16.56
C GLY A 145 -7.30 -8.06 -16.53
N PRO A 146 -7.93 -8.29 -15.36
CA PRO A 146 -9.31 -8.75 -15.31
C PRO A 146 -10.28 -7.71 -15.89
N PRO A 147 -11.39 -8.15 -16.51
CA PRO A 147 -12.40 -7.24 -17.04
C PRO A 147 -13.12 -6.46 -15.93
N GLY A 148 -13.74 -5.35 -16.29
CA GLY A 148 -14.62 -4.55 -15.42
C GLY A 148 -13.91 -3.54 -14.51
N VAL A 149 -12.61 -3.62 -14.31
CA VAL A 149 -11.85 -2.75 -13.36
C VAL A 149 -10.74 -1.96 -14.08
N SER A 150 -11.04 -1.41 -15.25
CA SER A 150 -10.06 -0.81 -16.16
C SER A 150 -9.20 0.29 -15.51
N ALA A 151 -9.80 1.19 -14.72
CA ALA A 151 -9.04 2.25 -14.03
C ALA A 151 -8.06 1.68 -13.00
N TYR A 152 -8.51 0.69 -12.23
CA TYR A 152 -7.70 0.06 -11.19
C TYR A 152 -6.53 -0.71 -11.82
N VAL A 153 -6.77 -1.51 -12.86
CA VAL A 153 -5.72 -2.21 -13.63
C VAL A 153 -4.70 -1.23 -14.18
N ALA A 154 -5.15 -0.16 -14.87
CA ALA A 154 -4.27 0.87 -15.42
C ALA A 154 -3.41 1.52 -14.33
N ALA A 155 -4.02 1.90 -13.19
CA ALA A 155 -3.34 2.52 -12.07
C ALA A 155 -2.28 1.59 -11.45
N LYS A 156 -2.62 0.31 -11.24
CA LYS A 156 -1.72 -0.67 -10.62
C LYS A 156 -0.54 -1.05 -11.53
N HIS A 157 -0.73 -1.07 -12.84
CA HIS A 157 0.37 -1.18 -13.81
C HIS A 157 1.25 0.08 -13.83
N ALA A 158 0.66 1.28 -13.76
CA ALA A 158 1.41 2.53 -13.70
C ALA A 158 2.31 2.61 -12.45
N GLN A 159 1.85 2.12 -11.29
CA GLN A 159 2.67 2.02 -10.08
C GLN A 159 3.91 1.14 -10.28
N VAL A 160 3.83 0.07 -11.07
CA VAL A 160 5.00 -0.75 -11.43
C VAL A 160 6.00 0.05 -12.27
N GLY A 161 5.50 0.87 -13.19
CA GLY A 161 6.34 1.80 -13.97
C GLY A 161 7.07 2.80 -13.09
N LEU A 162 6.34 3.46 -12.18
CA LEU A 162 6.90 4.40 -11.20
C LEU A 162 7.96 3.74 -10.32
N MET A 163 7.68 2.56 -9.79
CA MET A 163 8.63 1.78 -8.99
C MET A 163 9.94 1.51 -9.74
N ARG A 164 9.85 1.09 -11.02
CA ARG A 164 11.04 0.76 -11.83
C ARG A 164 11.95 1.96 -12.08
N THR A 165 11.36 3.14 -12.28
CA THR A 165 12.10 4.39 -12.45
C THR A 165 12.76 4.78 -11.13
N ALA A 166 12.00 4.85 -10.05
CA ALA A 166 12.51 5.23 -8.73
C ALA A 166 13.61 4.27 -8.24
N ALA A 167 13.48 2.96 -8.49
CA ALA A 167 14.51 1.99 -8.11
C ALA A 167 15.87 2.27 -8.77
N LYS A 168 15.88 2.70 -10.03
CA LYS A 168 17.11 3.03 -10.78
C LYS A 168 17.70 4.37 -10.34
N GLU A 169 16.86 5.38 -10.14
CA GLU A 169 17.29 6.71 -9.69
C GLU A 169 17.89 6.68 -8.28
N LEU A 170 17.33 5.84 -7.41
CA LEU A 170 17.74 5.75 -6.00
C LEU A 170 18.82 4.70 -5.71
N ALA A 171 19.18 3.88 -6.69
CA ALA A 171 20.21 2.85 -6.57
C ALA A 171 21.59 3.40 -6.08
N PRO A 172 22.08 4.58 -6.52
CA PRO A 172 23.31 5.16 -5.98
C PRO A 172 23.29 5.41 -4.48
N ARG A 173 22.10 5.67 -3.92
CA ARG A 173 21.85 5.81 -2.47
C ARG A 173 21.56 4.47 -1.79
N ARG A 174 21.59 3.35 -2.52
CA ARG A 174 21.25 2.01 -2.02
C ARG A 174 19.83 1.93 -1.44
N ILE A 175 18.93 2.86 -1.82
CA ILE A 175 17.52 2.81 -1.46
C ILE A 175 16.85 1.78 -2.38
N ARG A 176 16.19 0.79 -1.78
CA ARG A 176 15.44 -0.23 -2.50
C ARG A 176 14.01 0.26 -2.76
N VAL A 177 13.50 0.05 -3.95
CA VAL A 177 12.12 0.37 -4.30
C VAL A 177 11.46 -0.85 -4.93
N ASN A 178 10.37 -1.33 -4.33
CA ASN A 178 9.67 -2.54 -4.75
C ASN A 178 8.16 -2.33 -4.77
N THR A 179 7.44 -3.17 -5.50
CA THR A 179 5.99 -3.27 -5.40
C THR A 179 5.60 -4.58 -4.74
N ILE A 180 4.56 -4.54 -3.89
CA ILE A 180 3.86 -5.73 -3.43
C ILE A 180 2.54 -5.86 -4.19
N HIS A 181 2.15 -7.10 -4.52
CA HIS A 181 0.99 -7.42 -5.33
C HIS A 181 0.07 -8.38 -4.58
N PRO A 182 -0.76 -7.85 -3.67
CA PRO A 182 -1.77 -8.67 -3.01
C PRO A 182 -2.79 -9.24 -4.02
N GLY A 183 -3.18 -10.49 -3.82
CA GLY A 183 -4.43 -11.03 -4.35
C GLY A 183 -5.63 -10.55 -3.55
N PRO A 184 -6.81 -11.17 -3.73
CA PRO A 184 -7.97 -10.93 -2.87
C PRO A 184 -7.56 -11.10 -1.41
N THR A 185 -7.82 -10.06 -0.59
CA THR A 185 -7.41 -9.99 0.81
C THR A 185 -8.64 -9.63 1.65
N SER A 186 -8.90 -10.39 2.71
CA SER A 186 -10.08 -10.24 3.58
C SER A 186 -10.11 -8.86 4.26
N THR A 187 -10.74 -7.90 3.59
CA THR A 187 -10.89 -6.52 4.04
C THR A 187 -12.21 -5.94 3.52
N PRO A 188 -12.79 -4.93 4.18
CA PRO A 188 -13.99 -4.26 3.67
C PRO A 188 -13.80 -3.65 2.26
N PHE A 189 -12.55 -3.29 1.91
CA PHE A 189 -12.20 -2.83 0.57
C PHE A 189 -12.41 -3.92 -0.49
N GLN A 190 -12.00 -5.15 -0.22
CA GLN A 190 -12.16 -6.27 -1.12
C GLN A 190 -13.61 -6.74 -1.19
N ASP A 191 -14.29 -6.80 -0.05
CA ASP A 191 -15.71 -7.17 0.03
C ASP A 191 -16.58 -6.30 -0.89
N ASP A 192 -16.33 -4.98 -0.89
CA ASP A 192 -17.03 -4.02 -1.76
C ASP A 192 -16.80 -4.31 -3.26
N ILE A 193 -15.56 -4.62 -3.65
CA ILE A 193 -15.24 -4.97 -5.05
C ILE A 193 -15.98 -6.25 -5.46
N GLU A 194 -15.94 -7.27 -4.63
CA GLU A 194 -16.51 -8.57 -4.92
C GLU A 194 -18.03 -8.54 -5.06
N MET A 195 -18.71 -7.88 -4.12
CA MET A 195 -20.16 -7.70 -4.19
C MET A 195 -20.58 -6.95 -5.47
N ARG A 196 -19.82 -5.92 -5.87
CA ARG A 196 -20.10 -5.18 -7.10
C ARG A 196 -19.76 -5.96 -8.37
N ALA A 197 -18.73 -6.79 -8.33
CA ALA A 197 -18.32 -7.60 -9.48
C ALA A 197 -19.23 -8.79 -9.73
N THR A 198 -19.76 -9.39 -8.68
CA THR A 198 -20.57 -10.62 -8.76
C THR A 198 -22.07 -10.35 -8.68
N HIS A 199 -22.49 -9.21 -8.14
CA HIS A 199 -23.89 -8.90 -7.77
C HIS A 199 -24.47 -9.89 -6.75
N LEU A 200 -23.61 -10.54 -5.95
CA LEU A 200 -23.97 -11.52 -4.93
C LEU A 200 -23.80 -10.92 -3.53
N PRO A 201 -24.46 -11.49 -2.50
CA PRO A 201 -24.15 -11.21 -1.10
C PRO A 201 -22.69 -11.52 -0.78
N GLN A 202 -22.12 -10.84 0.24
CA GLN A 202 -20.70 -10.89 0.59
C GLN A 202 -20.13 -12.31 0.69
N GLU A 203 -20.82 -13.23 1.40
CA GLU A 203 -20.33 -14.59 1.60
C GLU A 203 -20.25 -15.41 0.29
N GLU A 204 -21.22 -15.23 -0.61
CA GLU A 204 -21.26 -15.90 -1.90
C GLU A 204 -20.24 -15.28 -2.87
N ALA A 205 -20.10 -13.97 -2.84
CA ALA A 205 -19.09 -13.23 -3.61
C ALA A 205 -17.67 -13.67 -3.21
N ALA A 206 -17.38 -13.75 -1.92
CA ALA A 206 -16.09 -14.24 -1.41
C ALA A 206 -15.79 -15.67 -1.87
N LYS A 207 -16.76 -16.59 -1.81
CA LYS A 207 -16.58 -17.98 -2.32
C LYS A 207 -16.29 -18.02 -3.82
N ALA A 208 -16.91 -17.13 -4.60
CA ALA A 208 -16.64 -17.05 -6.04
C ALA A 208 -15.21 -16.57 -6.32
N PHE A 209 -14.69 -15.64 -5.53
CA PHE A 209 -13.31 -15.19 -5.64
C PHE A 209 -12.31 -16.22 -5.10
N ASP A 210 -12.61 -16.92 -4.00
CA ASP A 210 -11.80 -18.03 -3.48
C ASP A 210 -11.56 -19.11 -4.56
N ALA A 211 -12.58 -19.41 -5.35
CA ALA A 211 -12.48 -20.40 -6.43
C ALA A 211 -11.53 -19.98 -7.58
N MET A 212 -11.21 -18.71 -7.70
CA MET A 212 -10.23 -18.20 -8.69
C MET A 212 -8.79 -18.21 -8.17
N ILE A 213 -8.59 -18.44 -6.87
CA ILE A 213 -7.29 -18.46 -6.22
C ILE A 213 -6.79 -19.90 -6.13
N PRO A 214 -5.63 -20.28 -6.70
CA PRO A 214 -5.13 -21.66 -6.60
C PRO A 214 -5.02 -22.21 -5.18
N LEU A 215 -4.68 -21.38 -4.17
CA LEU A 215 -4.68 -21.79 -2.77
C LEU A 215 -6.08 -21.82 -2.13
N GLY A 216 -7.15 -21.50 -2.87
CA GLY A 216 -8.55 -21.70 -2.50
C GLY A 216 -9.08 -20.78 -1.40
N ARG A 217 -8.44 -19.69 -1.11
CA ARG A 217 -8.88 -18.71 -0.10
C ARG A 217 -8.27 -17.33 -0.31
N HIS A 218 -8.92 -16.34 0.25
CA HIS A 218 -8.33 -15.01 0.44
C HIS A 218 -7.07 -15.06 1.32
N SER A 219 -6.15 -14.13 1.07
CA SER A 219 -5.11 -13.80 2.05
C SER A 219 -5.69 -12.98 3.19
N THR A 220 -5.03 -13.00 4.35
CA THR A 220 -5.33 -12.05 5.43
C THR A 220 -4.47 -10.80 5.29
N PRO A 221 -4.87 -9.65 5.86
CA PRO A 221 -4.01 -8.46 5.93
C PRO A 221 -2.66 -8.74 6.57
N GLU A 222 -2.60 -9.63 7.55
CA GLU A 222 -1.38 -10.03 8.26
C GLU A 222 -0.42 -10.81 7.34
N GLU A 223 -0.93 -11.66 6.44
CA GLU A 223 -0.11 -12.36 5.45
C GLU A 223 0.54 -11.37 4.46
N ILE A 224 -0.19 -10.33 4.05
CA ILE A 224 0.38 -9.25 3.23
C ILE A 224 1.42 -8.45 4.03
N ALA A 225 1.13 -8.16 5.31
CA ALA A 225 2.06 -7.46 6.20
C ALA A 225 3.40 -8.20 6.36
N GLN A 226 3.41 -9.55 6.35
CA GLN A 226 4.67 -10.33 6.37
C GLN A 226 5.51 -10.06 5.10
N GLY A 227 4.90 -9.95 3.94
CA GLY A 227 5.61 -9.56 2.71
C GLY A 227 6.13 -8.12 2.76
N MET A 228 5.36 -7.20 3.36
CA MET A 228 5.83 -5.84 3.63
C MET A 228 7.06 -5.85 4.55
N LEU A 229 7.02 -6.65 5.60
CA LEU A 229 8.13 -6.79 6.55
C LEU A 229 9.39 -7.36 5.87
N TYR A 230 9.26 -8.36 5.01
CA TYR A 230 10.37 -8.86 4.20
C TYR A 230 11.00 -7.74 3.36
N LEU A 231 10.18 -6.97 2.62
CA LEU A 231 10.67 -5.88 1.77
C LEU A 231 11.23 -4.70 2.58
N ALA A 232 10.74 -4.47 3.80
CA ALA A 232 11.19 -3.40 4.69
C ALA A 232 12.54 -3.72 5.36
N SER A 233 12.79 -5.00 5.67
CA SER A 233 13.94 -5.45 6.46
C SER A 233 15.19 -5.72 5.60
N ASP A 234 16.30 -6.01 6.27
CA ASP A 234 17.57 -6.41 5.65
C ASP A 234 17.51 -7.81 5.01
N ASP A 235 16.45 -8.60 5.29
CA ASP A 235 16.21 -9.89 4.63
C ASP A 235 16.09 -9.75 3.10
N SER A 236 15.76 -8.55 2.62
CA SER A 236 15.64 -8.21 1.20
C SER A 236 16.74 -7.25 0.70
N ALA A 237 17.92 -7.25 1.31
CA ALA A 237 19.01 -6.30 1.02
C ALA A 237 19.42 -6.23 -0.47
N MET A 238 19.25 -7.31 -1.25
CA MET A 238 19.55 -7.37 -2.69
C MET A 238 18.29 -7.35 -3.57
N VAL A 239 17.10 -6.96 -3.00
CA VAL A 239 15.84 -6.95 -3.72
C VAL A 239 15.40 -5.52 -3.99
N THR A 240 15.52 -5.07 -5.23
CA THR A 240 15.01 -3.78 -5.72
C THR A 240 14.44 -3.93 -7.13
N SER A 241 13.52 -3.05 -7.53
CA SER A 241 12.79 -3.14 -8.80
C SER A 241 11.99 -4.45 -8.97
N HIS A 242 11.64 -5.09 -7.84
CA HIS A 242 10.95 -6.37 -7.79
C HIS A 242 9.44 -6.19 -7.62
N ARG A 243 8.69 -7.18 -8.09
CA ARG A 243 7.24 -7.31 -7.97
C ARG A 243 6.97 -8.55 -7.11
N LEU A 244 6.73 -8.35 -5.81
CA LEU A 244 6.44 -9.45 -4.88
C LEU A 244 4.93 -9.75 -4.92
N ALA A 245 4.55 -10.85 -5.56
CA ALA A 245 3.17 -11.34 -5.53
C ALA A 245 2.89 -12.11 -4.23
N ILE A 246 1.76 -11.80 -3.59
CA ILE A 246 1.18 -12.56 -2.47
C ILE A 246 -0.31 -12.72 -2.82
N ASP A 247 -0.60 -13.65 -3.70
CA ASP A 247 -1.88 -13.78 -4.40
C ASP A 247 -2.40 -15.21 -4.46
N GLY A 248 -1.78 -16.13 -3.72
CA GLY A 248 -2.14 -17.54 -3.70
C GLY A 248 -1.96 -18.25 -5.05
N GLY A 249 -1.12 -17.72 -5.94
CA GLY A 249 -0.86 -18.28 -7.28
C GLY A 249 -1.76 -17.71 -8.38
N MET A 250 -2.56 -16.67 -8.11
CA MET A 250 -3.56 -16.13 -9.06
C MET A 250 -2.93 -15.51 -10.32
N SER A 251 -1.70 -15.00 -10.25
CA SER A 251 -1.00 -14.35 -11.37
C SER A 251 0.04 -15.24 -12.07
N GLY A 252 0.20 -16.47 -11.63
CA GLY A 252 1.18 -17.43 -12.16
C GLY A 252 0.73 -18.17 -13.42
#